data_89b046e434d8b086a661bbbd351aa5b3
#
_entry.id   89b046e434d8b086a661bbbd351aa5b3
#
_cell.length_a   1.000
_cell.length_b   1.000
_cell.length_c   1.000
_cell.angle_alpha   90.00
_cell.angle_beta   90.00
_cell.angle_gamma   90.00
#
_symmetry.space_group_name_H-M   'P 1'
#
loop_
_entity.id
_entity.type
_entity.pdbx_description
1 polymer ?
#
loop_
_entity_poly.entity_id
_entity_poly.type
_entity_poly.pdbx_seq_one_letter_code
_entity_poly.pdbx_strand_id
1 'polypeptide(L)'
;MTDRKTWVISIPPVKCPDDMTGIPNYYIQIWEKYVGKVKPEGGDREDWIETCSRLYWGVRNLGEDAIVRVHGKTDIDPKQLIGLPHFGQVLDMPPIDQYADPSHADRYAINSNVRMLMHRKAKLSSIYEDDIKHAFASLIRDGVSSFFIKFMNQAKWLPNLKISGTNLDELEQQVQEWGGWAFVHADDDPNALLIQENVDVQYEYRMFMVGNQPVCGAGNIGLKTPIDNMHTRFDPQMQKIRDDTTVKNVELRPDLAEQYREFATRAGRMFAHCGYGAYTLDLCLIKGEVSIMELNGLMNSGLFALNMNDLTSTLRVNWKQCLPPVLLEPAI
;
A
#
# COMPACT_ATOMS: atom_id res chain seq x y z
N MET A 1 -17.94 9.69 -29.55
CA MET A 1 -18.12 8.51 -28.70
C MET A 1 -16.92 8.46 -27.76
N THR A 2 -17.11 8.63 -26.47
CA THR A 2 -16.02 8.47 -25.48
C THR A 2 -15.66 6.99 -25.47
N ASP A 3 -14.39 6.72 -25.73
CA ASP A 3 -13.86 5.36 -25.76
C ASP A 3 -14.05 4.74 -24.35
N ARG A 4 -14.99 3.80 -24.26
CA ARG A 4 -15.40 3.17 -23.00
C ARG A 4 -14.30 2.22 -22.57
N LYS A 5 -13.75 2.41 -21.37
CA LYS A 5 -12.69 1.57 -20.83
C LYS A 5 -13.26 0.42 -20.02
N THR A 6 -12.57 -0.68 -20.05
CA THR A 6 -12.83 -1.83 -19.17
C THR A 6 -11.78 -1.85 -18.07
N TRP A 7 -12.22 -1.89 -16.83
CA TRP A 7 -11.36 -1.96 -15.64
C TRP A 7 -11.33 -3.40 -15.12
N VAL A 8 -10.21 -3.79 -14.57
CA VAL A 8 -10.06 -5.10 -13.92
C VAL A 8 -9.92 -4.90 -12.42
N ILE A 9 -10.75 -5.59 -11.65
CA ILE A 9 -10.70 -5.62 -10.20
C ILE A 9 -10.30 -7.03 -9.80
N SER A 10 -9.05 -7.20 -9.38
CA SER A 10 -8.52 -8.48 -8.93
C SER A 10 -8.64 -8.57 -7.41
N ILE A 11 -9.24 -9.65 -6.94
CA ILE A 11 -9.39 -9.93 -5.52
C ILE A 11 -8.72 -11.25 -5.16
N PRO A 12 -8.08 -11.35 -3.99
CA PRO A 12 -7.57 -12.63 -3.52
C PRO A 12 -8.71 -13.64 -3.34
N PRO A 13 -8.42 -14.94 -3.30
CA PRO A 13 -9.39 -15.95 -2.91
C PRO A 13 -9.73 -15.73 -1.44
N VAL A 14 -10.86 -15.12 -1.18
CA VAL A 14 -11.36 -14.84 0.17
C VAL A 14 -12.58 -15.69 0.48
N LYS A 15 -12.75 -16.10 1.72
CA LYS A 15 -13.99 -16.76 2.17
C LYS A 15 -15.17 -15.80 2.07
N CYS A 16 -16.32 -16.30 1.63
CA CYS A 16 -17.57 -15.64 1.94
C CYS A 16 -17.75 -15.67 3.47
N PRO A 17 -17.99 -14.56 4.16
CA PRO A 17 -18.29 -14.58 5.59
C PRO A 17 -19.49 -15.50 5.85
N ASP A 18 -19.47 -16.23 6.96
CA ASP A 18 -20.61 -17.04 7.38
C ASP A 18 -21.79 -16.13 7.80
N ASP A 19 -21.48 -14.92 8.25
CA ASP A 19 -22.45 -13.87 8.58
C ASP A 19 -22.25 -12.67 7.65
N MET A 20 -23.30 -12.37 6.87
CA MET A 20 -23.39 -11.22 5.97
C MET A 20 -24.25 -10.09 6.56
N THR A 21 -24.54 -10.15 7.87
CA THR A 21 -25.34 -9.15 8.57
C THR A 21 -24.64 -7.78 8.50
N GLY A 22 -25.38 -6.77 8.08
CA GLY A 22 -24.87 -5.40 7.97
C GLY A 22 -24.25 -5.06 6.61
N ILE A 23 -23.94 -6.05 5.77
CA ILE A 23 -23.44 -5.79 4.42
C ILE A 23 -24.66 -5.44 3.52
N PRO A 24 -24.64 -4.31 2.79
CA PRO A 24 -25.70 -3.94 1.89
C PRO A 24 -25.96 -4.98 0.79
N ASN A 25 -27.23 -5.35 0.56
CA ASN A 25 -27.62 -6.37 -0.42
C ASN A 25 -27.00 -6.18 -1.81
N TYR A 26 -26.84 -4.94 -2.28
CA TYR A 26 -26.24 -4.68 -3.60
C TYR A 26 -24.74 -5.01 -3.67
N TYR A 27 -24.03 -5.04 -2.54
CA TYR A 27 -22.67 -5.55 -2.46
C TYR A 27 -22.63 -7.07 -2.52
N ILE A 28 -23.55 -7.71 -1.79
CA ILE A 28 -23.69 -9.16 -1.79
C ILE A 28 -24.00 -9.66 -3.20
N GLN A 29 -24.88 -8.99 -3.93
CA GLN A 29 -25.22 -9.35 -5.32
C GLN A 29 -24.02 -9.27 -6.26
N ILE A 30 -23.15 -8.26 -6.14
CA ILE A 30 -21.93 -8.16 -6.94
C ILE A 30 -20.97 -9.27 -6.56
N TRP A 31 -20.79 -9.52 -5.28
CA TRP A 31 -19.96 -10.59 -4.78
C TRP A 31 -20.42 -11.96 -5.30
N GLU A 32 -21.70 -12.28 -5.13
CA GLU A 32 -22.28 -13.54 -5.61
C GLU A 32 -22.15 -13.72 -7.12
N LYS A 33 -22.29 -12.64 -7.88
CA LYS A 33 -22.18 -12.66 -9.33
C LYS A 33 -20.77 -13.01 -9.82
N TYR A 34 -19.75 -12.45 -9.20
CA TYR A 34 -18.36 -12.55 -9.71
C TYR A 34 -17.49 -13.52 -8.92
N VAL A 35 -17.70 -13.64 -7.62
CA VAL A 35 -16.91 -14.51 -6.74
C VAL A 35 -17.58 -15.85 -6.50
N GLY A 36 -18.91 -15.87 -6.51
CA GLY A 36 -19.72 -17.07 -6.26
C GLY A 36 -19.75 -17.45 -4.78
N LYS A 37 -20.46 -18.53 -4.47
CA LYS A 37 -20.61 -19.10 -3.11
C LYS A 37 -19.36 -19.87 -2.68
N VAL A 38 -18.19 -19.35 -2.97
CA VAL A 38 -16.96 -20.06 -2.67
C VAL A 38 -16.52 -19.70 -1.27
N LYS A 39 -16.27 -20.73 -0.45
CA LYS A 39 -15.63 -20.62 0.87
C LYS A 39 -14.12 -20.84 0.72
N PRO A 40 -13.28 -19.81 0.57
CA PRO A 40 -11.84 -19.93 0.60
C PRO A 40 -11.33 -20.01 2.06
N GLU A 41 -10.11 -20.45 2.29
CA GLU A 41 -9.52 -20.57 3.62
C GLU A 41 -8.69 -19.34 3.99
N GLY A 42 -9.00 -18.69 5.12
CA GLY A 42 -8.21 -17.63 5.76
C GLY A 42 -8.40 -16.19 5.21
N GLY A 43 -8.32 -15.20 6.07
CA GLY A 43 -8.24 -13.76 5.72
C GLY A 43 -9.44 -12.90 6.09
N ASP A 44 -9.23 -11.61 6.25
CA ASP A 44 -10.22 -10.59 6.58
C ASP A 44 -11.09 -10.28 5.34
N ARG A 45 -12.42 -10.24 5.50
CA ARG A 45 -13.35 -10.70 4.46
C ARG A 45 -14.38 -9.70 4.06
N GLU A 46 -14.91 -8.99 5.04
CA GLU A 46 -15.88 -7.94 4.86
C GLU A 46 -15.26 -6.80 4.07
N ASP A 47 -14.03 -6.43 4.39
CA ASP A 47 -13.26 -5.39 3.72
C ASP A 47 -13.11 -5.61 2.22
N TRP A 48 -12.88 -6.87 1.80
CA TRP A 48 -12.71 -7.19 0.38
C TRP A 48 -14.02 -7.13 -0.40
N ILE A 49 -15.12 -7.58 0.20
CA ILE A 49 -16.45 -7.50 -0.42
C ILE A 49 -16.81 -6.04 -0.63
N GLU A 50 -16.65 -5.22 0.37
CA GLU A 50 -16.96 -3.80 0.31
C GLU A 50 -16.02 -3.06 -0.63
N THR A 51 -14.72 -3.31 -0.53
CA THR A 51 -13.71 -2.72 -1.41
C THR A 51 -13.96 -3.06 -2.88
N CYS A 52 -14.18 -4.34 -3.19
CA CYS A 52 -14.48 -4.79 -4.55
C CYS A 52 -15.76 -4.13 -5.08
N SER A 53 -16.80 -4.10 -4.26
CA SER A 53 -18.10 -3.54 -4.66
C SER A 53 -18.04 -2.03 -4.86
N ARG A 54 -17.31 -1.32 -4.02
CA ARG A 54 -17.11 0.12 -4.17
C ARG A 54 -16.29 0.47 -5.42
N LEU A 55 -15.23 -0.27 -5.68
CA LEU A 55 -14.47 -0.13 -6.92
C LEU A 55 -15.33 -0.40 -8.15
N TYR A 56 -16.10 -1.48 -8.11
CA TYR A 56 -17.03 -1.82 -9.19
C TYR A 56 -18.02 -0.68 -9.46
N TRP A 57 -18.70 -0.20 -8.44
CA TRP A 57 -19.66 0.89 -8.58
C TRP A 57 -19.01 2.23 -8.93
N GLY A 58 -17.83 2.52 -8.39
CA GLY A 58 -17.06 3.71 -8.77
C GLY A 58 -16.77 3.72 -10.27
N VAL A 59 -16.31 2.60 -10.83
CA VAL A 59 -16.07 2.43 -12.26
C VAL A 59 -17.37 2.53 -13.08
N ARG A 60 -18.42 1.83 -12.66
CA ARG A 60 -19.73 1.84 -13.36
C ARG A 60 -20.38 3.23 -13.37
N ASN A 61 -20.26 3.99 -12.29
CA ASN A 61 -20.76 5.36 -12.20
C ASN A 61 -20.05 6.33 -13.16
N LEU A 62 -18.81 6.01 -13.56
CA LEU A 62 -18.10 6.73 -14.63
C LEU A 62 -18.59 6.36 -16.05
N GLY A 63 -19.55 5.43 -16.16
CA GLY A 63 -20.04 4.91 -17.43
C GLY A 63 -19.10 3.89 -18.09
N GLU A 64 -18.16 3.34 -17.36
CA GLU A 64 -17.17 2.37 -17.82
C GLU A 64 -17.53 0.93 -17.43
N ASP A 65 -16.87 -0.06 -18.01
CA ASP A 65 -17.09 -1.47 -17.70
C ASP A 65 -16.11 -1.95 -16.63
N ALA A 66 -16.53 -2.93 -15.84
CA ALA A 66 -15.70 -3.55 -14.82
C ALA A 66 -15.76 -5.08 -14.93
N ILE A 67 -14.59 -5.70 -14.92
CA ILE A 67 -14.42 -7.16 -14.81
C ILE A 67 -13.89 -7.43 -13.40
N VAL A 68 -14.59 -8.24 -12.62
CA VAL A 68 -14.10 -8.72 -11.33
C VAL A 68 -13.43 -10.07 -11.56
N ARG A 69 -12.17 -10.16 -11.19
CA ARG A 69 -11.37 -11.38 -11.28
C ARG A 69 -11.06 -11.90 -9.88
N VAL A 70 -11.32 -13.17 -9.64
CA VAL A 70 -10.90 -13.87 -8.43
C VAL A 70 -9.67 -14.69 -8.75
N HIS A 71 -8.61 -14.46 -7.99
CA HIS A 71 -7.35 -15.20 -8.12
C HIS A 71 -7.57 -16.71 -8.08
N GLY A 72 -6.98 -17.43 -9.03
CA GLY A 72 -7.09 -18.88 -9.13
C GLY A 72 -8.46 -19.46 -9.56
N LYS A 73 -9.45 -18.59 -9.90
CA LYS A 73 -10.81 -19.05 -10.23
C LYS A 73 -11.41 -18.52 -11.51
N THR A 74 -10.91 -17.42 -12.02
CA THR A 74 -11.48 -16.82 -13.24
C THR A 74 -10.56 -17.13 -14.41
N ASP A 75 -11.05 -17.92 -15.37
CA ASP A 75 -10.37 -18.22 -16.63
C ASP A 75 -10.42 -17.00 -17.57
N ILE A 76 -9.62 -16.00 -17.29
CA ILE A 76 -9.40 -14.88 -18.21
C ILE A 76 -7.99 -15.01 -18.74
N ASP A 77 -7.84 -15.07 -20.06
CA ASP A 77 -6.52 -15.03 -20.69
C ASP A 77 -5.78 -13.74 -20.25
N PRO A 78 -4.62 -13.86 -19.61
CA PRO A 78 -3.81 -12.73 -19.20
C PRO A 78 -3.59 -11.69 -20.28
N LYS A 79 -3.46 -12.13 -21.53
CA LYS A 79 -3.27 -11.24 -22.69
C LYS A 79 -4.44 -10.28 -22.90
N GLN A 80 -5.65 -10.66 -22.48
CA GLN A 80 -6.84 -9.81 -22.58
C GLN A 80 -6.86 -8.69 -21.55
N LEU A 81 -6.02 -8.80 -20.50
CA LEU A 81 -5.93 -7.82 -19.42
C LEU A 81 -4.83 -6.78 -19.63
N ILE A 82 -3.97 -6.99 -20.65
CA ILE A 82 -2.88 -6.07 -20.96
C ILE A 82 -3.44 -4.71 -21.38
N GLY A 83 -2.93 -3.63 -20.75
CA GLY A 83 -3.36 -2.26 -21.04
C GLY A 83 -4.69 -1.85 -20.39
N LEU A 84 -5.35 -2.74 -19.67
CA LEU A 84 -6.56 -2.40 -18.90
C LEU A 84 -6.19 -1.81 -17.55
N PRO A 85 -6.98 -0.84 -17.04
CA PRO A 85 -6.86 -0.36 -15.67
C PRO A 85 -7.08 -1.49 -14.66
N HIS A 86 -6.16 -1.62 -13.70
CA HIS A 86 -6.17 -2.71 -12.72
C HIS A 86 -6.22 -2.19 -11.29
N PHE A 87 -7.01 -2.88 -10.46
CA PHE A 87 -7.00 -2.77 -9.00
C PHE A 87 -6.88 -4.15 -8.35
N GLY A 88 -6.17 -4.22 -7.23
CA GLY A 88 -6.02 -5.42 -6.43
C GLY A 88 -4.77 -6.23 -6.76
N GLN A 89 -4.55 -7.29 -5.99
CA GLN A 89 -3.37 -8.13 -6.12
C GLN A 89 -3.40 -8.97 -7.39
N VAL A 90 -2.31 -8.97 -8.13
CA VAL A 90 -2.11 -9.73 -9.37
C VAL A 90 -0.96 -10.71 -9.15
N LEU A 91 -1.15 -11.68 -8.26
CA LEU A 91 -0.07 -12.54 -7.74
C LEU A 91 0.40 -13.66 -8.66
N ASP A 92 -0.29 -13.96 -9.78
CA ASP A 92 -0.01 -15.19 -10.56
C ASP A 92 -0.01 -15.01 -12.07
N MET A 93 0.26 -13.82 -12.55
CA MET A 93 0.18 -13.54 -13.99
C MET A 93 1.40 -12.78 -14.51
N PRO A 94 2.52 -13.48 -14.87
CA PRO A 94 3.55 -12.87 -15.69
C PRO A 94 2.93 -12.50 -17.06
N PRO A 95 3.03 -11.33 -17.58
CA PRO A 95 3.79 -10.14 -17.25
C PRO A 95 3.02 -9.11 -16.41
N ILE A 96 1.91 -9.48 -15.79
CA ILE A 96 1.07 -8.56 -15.02
C ILE A 96 1.68 -8.29 -13.63
N ASP A 97 2.55 -9.19 -13.13
CA ASP A 97 3.35 -8.91 -11.94
C ASP A 97 4.19 -7.64 -12.07
N GLN A 98 4.59 -7.29 -13.28
CA GLN A 98 5.26 -6.03 -13.59
C GLN A 98 4.33 -4.82 -13.47
N TYR A 99 3.01 -5.02 -13.50
CA TYR A 99 2.01 -3.98 -13.28
C TYR A 99 1.68 -3.79 -11.80
N ALA A 100 2.00 -4.76 -10.95
CA ALA A 100 1.63 -4.70 -9.54
C ALA A 100 2.33 -3.57 -8.79
N ASP A 101 3.55 -3.19 -9.21
CA ASP A 101 4.24 -2.00 -8.72
C ASP A 101 5.05 -1.31 -9.82
N PRO A 102 4.40 -0.56 -10.72
CA PRO A 102 5.11 0.19 -11.74
C PRO A 102 6.01 1.29 -11.16
N SER A 103 5.81 1.64 -9.91
CA SER A 103 6.49 2.75 -9.26
C SER A 103 7.73 2.33 -8.48
N HIS A 104 7.96 1.03 -8.27
CA HIS A 104 8.92 0.53 -7.28
C HIS A 104 8.73 1.21 -5.90
N ALA A 105 7.49 1.60 -5.59
CA ALA A 105 7.18 2.31 -4.37
C ALA A 105 7.50 1.48 -3.11
N ASP A 106 7.45 0.16 -3.20
CA ASP A 106 7.84 -0.74 -2.12
C ASP A 106 9.32 -0.59 -1.73
N ARG A 107 10.16 -0.11 -2.66
CA ARG A 107 11.58 0.18 -2.43
C ARG A 107 11.86 1.66 -2.12
N TYR A 108 10.87 2.37 -1.64
CA TYR A 108 10.88 3.82 -1.39
C TYR A 108 12.12 4.32 -0.62
N ALA A 109 12.64 3.53 0.31
CA ALA A 109 13.76 3.93 1.14
C ALA A 109 15.10 4.01 0.38
N ILE A 110 15.20 3.52 -0.86
CA ILE A 110 16.37 3.73 -1.72
C ILE A 110 16.48 5.21 -2.10
N ASN A 111 15.34 5.89 -2.23
CA ASN A 111 15.32 7.30 -2.55
C ASN A 111 15.72 8.17 -1.34
N SER A 112 16.79 8.94 -1.48
CA SER A 112 17.30 9.82 -0.42
C SER A 112 16.31 10.91 -0.02
N ASN A 113 15.51 11.44 -0.95
CA ASN A 113 14.48 12.43 -0.64
C ASN A 113 13.38 11.83 0.26
N VAL A 114 13.01 10.57 0.02
CA VAL A 114 12.06 9.89 0.91
C VAL A 114 12.67 9.71 2.30
N ARG A 115 13.90 9.19 2.40
CA ARG A 115 14.56 9.03 3.70
C ARG A 115 14.67 10.34 4.48
N MET A 116 14.93 11.45 3.80
CA MET A 116 14.98 12.78 4.44
C MET A 116 13.64 13.18 5.06
N LEU A 117 12.52 12.81 4.42
CA LEU A 117 11.16 13.13 4.90
C LEU A 117 10.60 12.09 5.88
N MET A 118 11.34 11.04 6.20
CA MET A 118 10.93 10.04 7.20
C MET A 118 11.11 10.53 8.65
N HIS A 119 11.85 11.60 8.86
CA HIS A 119 12.13 12.23 10.18
C HIS A 119 12.59 11.22 11.25
N ARG A 120 13.23 10.14 10.83
CA ARG A 120 13.89 9.14 11.66
C ARG A 120 15.16 8.66 10.98
N LYS A 121 16.13 8.23 11.78
CA LYS A 121 17.40 7.73 11.27
C LYS A 121 17.18 6.37 10.63
N ALA A 122 17.74 6.18 9.44
CA ALA A 122 17.57 4.94 8.68
C ALA A 122 18.80 4.64 7.84
N LYS A 123 19.09 3.35 7.68
CA LYS A 123 20.14 2.81 6.81
C LYS A 123 19.57 1.66 5.99
N LEU A 124 20.04 1.53 4.76
CA LEU A 124 19.84 0.36 3.95
C LEU A 124 21.00 -0.60 4.17
N SER A 125 20.74 -1.88 4.07
CA SER A 125 21.72 -2.94 4.21
C SER A 125 21.37 -4.10 3.27
N SER A 126 22.38 -4.83 2.84
CA SER A 126 22.20 -6.18 2.34
C SER A 126 21.88 -7.13 3.50
N ILE A 127 21.72 -8.41 3.20
CA ILE A 127 21.53 -9.49 4.21
C ILE A 127 22.84 -9.99 4.80
N TYR A 128 23.99 -9.52 4.32
CA TYR A 128 25.28 -10.00 4.79
C TYR A 128 25.69 -9.39 6.12
N GLU A 129 26.35 -10.20 6.94
CA GLU A 129 26.74 -9.89 8.32
C GLU A 129 27.46 -8.54 8.46
N ASP A 130 28.49 -8.31 7.63
CA ASP A 130 29.30 -7.10 7.70
C ASP A 130 28.48 -5.84 7.38
N ASP A 131 27.58 -5.91 6.40
CA ASP A 131 26.72 -4.79 6.01
C ASP A 131 25.69 -4.49 7.11
N ILE A 132 25.09 -5.51 7.71
CA ILE A 132 24.16 -5.37 8.83
C ILE A 132 24.87 -4.70 10.02
N LYS A 133 26.04 -5.22 10.43
CA LYS A 133 26.84 -4.64 11.50
C LYS A 133 27.25 -3.20 11.21
N HIS A 134 27.64 -2.89 9.96
CA HIS A 134 27.98 -1.54 9.54
C HIS A 134 26.79 -0.58 9.65
N ALA A 135 25.59 -1.01 9.23
CA ALA A 135 24.37 -0.21 9.36
C ALA A 135 24.03 0.09 10.83
N PHE A 136 24.07 -0.93 11.71
CA PHE A 136 23.87 -0.74 13.14
C PHE A 136 24.92 0.18 13.76
N ALA A 137 26.21 -0.04 13.48
CA ALA A 137 27.29 0.80 14.00
C ALA A 137 27.11 2.28 13.63
N SER A 138 26.64 2.54 12.40
CA SER A 138 26.33 3.90 11.97
C SER A 138 25.18 4.51 12.76
N LEU A 139 24.07 3.78 12.94
CA LEU A 139 22.90 4.26 13.70
C LEU A 139 23.20 4.43 15.18
N ILE A 140 23.97 3.52 15.79
CA ILE A 140 24.40 3.62 17.20
C ILE A 140 25.27 4.85 17.41
N ARG A 141 26.19 5.13 16.51
CA ARG A 141 27.01 6.36 16.53
C ARG A 141 26.16 7.63 16.48
N ASP A 142 25.02 7.54 15.79
CA ASP A 142 24.03 8.63 15.74
C ASP A 142 23.09 8.64 16.96
N GLY A 143 23.33 7.80 17.98
CA GLY A 143 22.58 7.75 19.23
C GLY A 143 21.33 6.88 19.21
N VAL A 144 21.15 6.00 18.21
CA VAL A 144 20.03 5.06 18.16
C VAL A 144 20.36 3.81 18.96
N SER A 145 19.44 3.32 19.79
CA SER A 145 19.58 2.09 20.56
C SER A 145 18.35 1.17 20.48
N SER A 146 17.32 1.60 19.77
CA SER A 146 16.13 0.79 19.48
C SER A 146 15.81 0.86 18.00
N PHE A 147 15.63 -0.27 17.39
CA PHE A 147 15.58 -0.41 15.94
C PHE A 147 14.28 -1.09 15.49
N PHE A 148 13.80 -0.63 14.34
CA PHE A 148 12.73 -1.24 13.58
C PHE A 148 13.30 -1.68 12.24
N ILE A 149 13.22 -2.97 11.92
CA ILE A 149 13.81 -3.55 10.72
C ILE A 149 12.71 -4.07 9.82
N LYS A 150 12.79 -3.70 8.54
CA LYS A 150 11.87 -4.09 7.49
C LYS A 150 12.64 -4.75 6.36
N PHE A 151 12.12 -5.86 5.87
CA PHE A 151 12.59 -6.50 4.65
C PHE A 151 11.97 -5.77 3.45
N MET A 152 12.81 -5.20 2.57
CA MET A 152 12.37 -4.34 1.48
C MET A 152 11.99 -5.13 0.21
N ASN A 153 12.32 -6.41 0.17
CA ASN A 153 12.03 -7.29 -0.95
C ASN A 153 10.67 -7.95 -0.72
N GLN A 154 9.61 -7.44 -1.30
CA GLN A 154 8.24 -7.95 -1.49
C GLN A 154 7.65 -8.98 -0.48
N ALA A 155 8.43 -9.42 0.52
CA ALA A 155 8.02 -10.43 1.47
C ALA A 155 7.15 -9.83 2.59
N LYS A 156 5.95 -9.33 2.25
CA LYS A 156 4.97 -8.85 3.25
C LYS A 156 4.53 -9.93 4.25
N TRP A 157 4.86 -11.20 4.00
CA TRP A 157 4.63 -12.30 4.92
C TRP A 157 5.65 -12.35 6.06
N LEU A 158 6.83 -11.72 5.93
CA LEU A 158 7.79 -11.61 7.01
C LEU A 158 7.42 -10.41 7.91
N PRO A 159 7.03 -10.63 9.17
CA PRO A 159 6.69 -9.55 10.08
C PRO A 159 7.91 -8.68 10.37
N ASN A 160 7.70 -7.38 10.57
CA ASN A 160 8.78 -6.47 10.93
C ASN A 160 9.43 -6.86 12.28
N LEU A 161 10.75 -6.66 12.38
CA LEU A 161 11.50 -6.96 13.59
C LEU A 161 11.72 -5.69 14.44
N LYS A 162 11.48 -5.77 15.74
CA LYS A 162 11.83 -4.72 16.70
C LYS A 162 12.86 -5.26 17.69
N ILE A 163 14.03 -4.62 17.75
CA ILE A 163 15.13 -5.01 18.66
C ILE A 163 15.76 -3.78 19.29
N SER A 164 16.49 -3.99 20.38
CA SER A 164 17.18 -2.91 21.08
C SER A 164 18.51 -3.40 21.62
N GLY A 165 19.49 -2.50 21.70
CA GLY A 165 20.84 -2.80 22.20
C GLY A 165 21.90 -2.01 21.46
N THR A 166 23.16 -2.27 21.81
CA THR A 166 24.34 -1.66 21.18
C THR A 166 25.45 -2.67 20.86
N ASN A 167 25.23 -3.94 21.21
CA ASN A 167 26.15 -5.04 20.86
C ASN A 167 25.88 -5.46 19.41
N LEU A 168 26.83 -5.24 18.51
CA LEU A 168 26.68 -5.47 17.09
C LEU A 168 26.48 -6.97 16.75
N ASP A 169 27.18 -7.85 17.45
CA ASP A 169 27.07 -9.29 17.20
C ASP A 169 25.69 -9.84 17.61
N GLU A 170 25.16 -9.37 18.75
CA GLU A 170 23.83 -9.76 19.21
C GLU A 170 22.71 -9.20 18.29
N LEU A 171 22.85 -7.96 17.84
CA LEU A 171 21.89 -7.33 16.95
C LEU A 171 21.87 -8.01 15.56
N GLU A 172 23.03 -8.30 15.02
CA GLU A 172 23.18 -9.01 13.75
C GLU A 172 22.61 -10.42 13.85
N GLN A 173 22.95 -11.19 14.90
CA GLN A 173 22.41 -12.52 15.12
C GLN A 173 20.87 -12.52 15.15
N GLN A 174 20.24 -11.57 15.86
CA GLN A 174 18.77 -11.45 15.89
C GLN A 174 18.17 -11.18 14.51
N VAL A 175 18.84 -10.40 13.67
CA VAL A 175 18.41 -10.15 12.29
C VAL A 175 18.52 -11.40 11.43
N GLN A 176 19.60 -12.18 11.56
CA GLN A 176 19.79 -13.43 10.81
C GLN A 176 18.75 -14.49 11.22
N GLU A 177 18.50 -14.63 12.52
CA GLU A 177 17.48 -15.54 13.05
C GLU A 177 16.07 -15.16 12.56
N TRP A 178 15.75 -13.85 12.56
CA TRP A 178 14.47 -13.35 12.04
C TRP A 178 14.34 -13.56 10.54
N GLY A 179 15.37 -13.21 9.77
CA GLY A 179 15.35 -13.29 8.31
C GLY A 179 15.23 -14.70 7.79
N GLY A 180 15.98 -15.64 8.35
CA GLY A 180 15.89 -17.07 8.05
C GLY A 180 15.69 -17.37 6.56
N TRP A 181 14.59 -18.05 6.22
CA TRP A 181 14.26 -18.42 4.85
C TRP A 181 14.02 -17.23 3.92
N ALA A 182 13.62 -16.06 4.43
CA ALA A 182 13.39 -14.90 3.60
C ALA A 182 14.70 -14.43 2.94
N PHE A 183 15.81 -14.58 3.61
CA PHE A 183 17.11 -14.16 3.10
C PHE A 183 17.60 -15.02 1.92
N VAL A 184 17.13 -16.26 1.79
CA VAL A 184 17.43 -17.10 0.62
C VAL A 184 16.87 -16.50 -0.67
N HIS A 185 15.83 -15.66 -0.58
CA HIS A 185 15.18 -15.00 -1.71
C HIS A 185 15.59 -13.54 -1.85
N ALA A 186 16.53 -13.05 -1.04
CA ALA A 186 16.99 -11.68 -1.11
C ALA A 186 17.96 -11.42 -2.26
N ASP A 187 18.50 -12.49 -2.84
CA ASP A 187 19.61 -12.42 -3.80
C ASP A 187 20.74 -11.50 -3.28
N ASP A 188 21.57 -10.98 -4.15
CA ASP A 188 22.64 -10.01 -3.81
C ASP A 188 22.12 -8.57 -3.73
N ASP A 189 20.88 -8.35 -3.26
CA ASP A 189 20.31 -7.01 -3.15
C ASP A 189 21.00 -6.18 -2.05
N PRO A 190 21.76 -5.13 -2.39
CA PRO A 190 22.45 -4.31 -1.39
C PRO A 190 21.49 -3.49 -0.52
N ASN A 191 20.20 -3.48 -0.85
CA ASN A 191 19.15 -2.72 -0.16
C ASN A 191 18.01 -3.62 0.32
N ALA A 192 18.30 -4.87 0.61
CA ALA A 192 17.31 -5.86 1.05
C ALA A 192 16.65 -5.49 2.38
N LEU A 193 17.39 -4.80 3.25
CA LEU A 193 16.94 -4.42 4.59
C LEU A 193 16.87 -2.92 4.76
N LEU A 194 15.82 -2.44 5.41
CA LEU A 194 15.73 -1.09 5.97
C LEU A 194 15.84 -1.20 7.49
N ILE A 195 16.99 -0.78 8.04
CA ILE A 195 17.25 -0.70 9.48
C ILE A 195 17.05 0.75 9.91
N GLN A 196 16.13 1.01 10.80
CA GLN A 196 15.75 2.37 11.18
C GLN A 196 15.50 2.51 12.67
N GLU A 197 15.56 3.75 13.15
CA GLU A 197 15.17 4.11 14.51
C GLU A 197 13.72 3.67 14.77
N ASN A 198 13.49 2.97 15.87
CA ASN A 198 12.15 2.66 16.34
C ASN A 198 11.57 3.88 17.05
N VAL A 199 10.52 4.44 16.49
CA VAL A 199 9.89 5.69 16.92
C VAL A 199 8.41 5.50 17.22
N ASP A 200 7.87 6.32 18.10
CA ASP A 200 6.43 6.37 18.35
C ASP A 200 5.73 7.04 17.18
N VAL A 201 4.83 6.27 16.55
CA VAL A 201 4.04 6.70 15.40
C VAL A 201 2.62 7.00 15.85
N GLN A 202 2.11 8.15 15.44
CA GLN A 202 0.73 8.56 15.76
C GLN A 202 0.00 9.00 14.49
N TYR A 203 -1.33 8.80 14.47
CA TYR A 203 -2.24 9.28 13.45
C TYR A 203 -1.83 8.86 12.04
N GLU A 204 -1.62 7.55 11.83
CA GLU A 204 -1.31 7.04 10.50
C GLU A 204 -2.42 7.38 9.50
N TYR A 205 -2.00 7.84 8.31
CA TYR A 205 -2.88 8.32 7.26
C TYR A 205 -2.37 7.91 5.89
N ARG A 206 -3.21 7.30 5.08
CA ARG A 206 -2.88 6.93 3.72
C ARG A 206 -3.32 7.99 2.74
N MET A 207 -2.36 8.58 2.05
CA MET A 207 -2.58 9.52 0.97
C MET A 207 -2.44 8.81 -0.38
N PHE A 208 -3.42 8.92 -1.24
CA PHE A 208 -3.37 8.38 -2.60
C PHE A 208 -2.82 9.42 -3.55
N MET A 209 -1.74 9.05 -4.22
CA MET A 209 -0.97 9.93 -5.11
C MET A 209 -1.13 9.49 -6.55
N VAL A 210 -1.44 10.41 -7.46
CA VAL A 210 -1.49 10.16 -8.91
C VAL A 210 -0.75 11.29 -9.62
N GLY A 211 0.24 10.94 -10.42
CA GLY A 211 1.10 11.92 -11.08
C GLY A 211 1.80 12.86 -10.07
N ASN A 212 2.18 12.33 -8.91
CA ASN A 212 2.79 13.06 -7.79
C ASN A 212 1.90 14.15 -7.15
N GLN A 213 0.58 14.06 -7.33
CA GLN A 213 -0.38 14.93 -6.66
C GLN A 213 -1.26 14.12 -5.71
N PRO A 214 -1.56 14.63 -4.50
CA PRO A 214 -2.51 14.00 -3.60
C PRO A 214 -3.93 14.09 -4.19
N VAL A 215 -4.56 12.95 -4.36
CA VAL A 215 -5.90 12.84 -4.94
C VAL A 215 -6.96 12.77 -3.86
N CYS A 216 -6.76 11.91 -2.90
CA CYS A 216 -7.66 11.65 -1.78
C CYS A 216 -6.88 10.96 -0.66
N GLY A 217 -7.48 10.80 0.51
CA GLY A 217 -6.81 10.14 1.61
C GLY A 217 -7.77 9.71 2.71
N ALA A 218 -7.31 8.79 3.55
CA ALA A 218 -8.05 8.29 4.71
C ALA A 218 -7.10 7.87 5.84
N GLY A 219 -7.56 7.95 7.07
CA GLY A 219 -6.83 7.40 8.21
C GLY A 219 -6.66 5.89 8.08
N ASN A 220 -5.50 5.39 8.49
CA ASN A 220 -5.19 3.97 8.48
C ASN A 220 -5.91 3.26 9.64
N ILE A 221 -7.20 3.03 9.46
CA ILE A 221 -8.10 2.35 10.41
C ILE A 221 -8.51 1.02 9.78
N GLY A 222 -7.93 -0.09 10.25
CA GLY A 222 -8.01 -1.40 9.58
C GLY A 222 -9.42 -1.91 9.32
N LEU A 223 -10.37 -1.59 10.21
CA LEU A 223 -11.77 -2.01 10.08
C LEU A 223 -12.66 -1.06 9.28
N LYS A 224 -12.10 0.02 8.72
CA LYS A 224 -12.86 0.96 7.90
C LYS A 224 -12.65 0.72 6.42
N THR A 225 -13.73 0.89 5.67
CA THR A 225 -13.81 0.70 4.22
C THR A 225 -14.30 1.97 3.55
N PRO A 226 -14.31 2.06 2.22
CA PRO A 226 -14.88 3.22 1.51
C PRO A 226 -16.34 3.57 1.84
N ILE A 227 -17.11 2.66 2.44
CA ILE A 227 -18.46 2.96 2.94
C ILE A 227 -18.42 3.97 4.10
N ASP A 228 -17.39 3.87 4.93
CA ASP A 228 -17.25 4.67 6.15
C ASP A 228 -16.72 6.08 5.87
N ASN A 229 -16.49 6.44 4.60
CA ASN A 229 -16.05 7.77 4.21
C ASN A 229 -17.12 8.82 4.58
N MET A 230 -16.71 9.90 5.19
CA MET A 230 -17.58 11.02 5.57
C MET A 230 -17.93 11.94 4.38
N HIS A 231 -17.96 11.42 3.16
CA HIS A 231 -18.22 12.15 1.92
C HIS A 231 -17.21 13.29 1.68
N THR A 232 -15.99 13.10 2.15
CA THR A 232 -14.90 14.05 2.00
C THR A 232 -13.78 13.47 1.15
N ARG A 233 -13.07 14.33 0.42
CA ARG A 233 -11.93 13.95 -0.40
C ARG A 233 -10.77 13.44 0.45
N PHE A 234 -10.54 14.10 1.57
CA PHE A 234 -9.55 13.74 2.58
C PHE A 234 -10.31 13.45 3.88
N ASP A 235 -10.52 12.16 4.15
CA ASP A 235 -11.35 11.75 5.29
C ASP A 235 -10.67 12.14 6.60
N PRO A 236 -11.36 12.86 7.51
CA PRO A 236 -10.77 13.36 8.74
C PRO A 236 -10.69 12.35 9.88
N GLN A 237 -11.20 11.13 9.68
CA GLN A 237 -11.24 10.10 10.70
C GLN A 237 -9.84 9.50 10.90
N MET A 238 -9.30 9.54 12.10
CA MET A 238 -7.98 9.01 12.44
C MET A 238 -7.99 8.35 13.81
N GLN A 239 -7.09 7.41 14.03
CA GLN A 239 -6.75 6.89 15.35
C GLN A 239 -5.39 7.43 15.77
N LYS A 240 -5.28 7.89 17.03
CA LYS A 240 -3.99 8.36 17.53
C LYS A 240 -2.95 7.22 17.53
N ILE A 241 -3.35 6.06 17.99
CA ILE A 241 -2.57 4.83 17.92
C ILE A 241 -3.40 3.85 17.11
N ARG A 242 -2.80 3.30 16.06
CA ARG A 242 -3.46 2.32 15.20
C ARG A 242 -3.87 1.09 15.99
N ASP A 243 -5.10 0.67 15.83
CA ASP A 243 -5.64 -0.56 16.38
C ASP A 243 -6.49 -1.24 15.29
N ASP A 244 -5.95 -2.34 14.76
CA ASP A 244 -6.59 -3.10 13.68
C ASP A 244 -7.75 -3.99 14.17
N THR A 245 -8.01 -4.01 15.48
CA THR A 245 -9.06 -4.85 16.09
C THR A 245 -10.31 -4.09 16.48
N THR A 246 -10.27 -2.76 16.44
CA THR A 246 -11.41 -1.92 16.86
C THR A 246 -11.44 -0.57 16.15
N VAL A 247 -12.64 -0.02 15.99
CA VAL A 247 -12.88 1.37 15.58
C VAL A 247 -13.02 2.34 16.76
N LYS A 248 -12.66 1.90 17.97
CA LYS A 248 -12.66 2.78 19.13
C LYS A 248 -11.55 3.83 19.01
N ASN A 249 -11.74 4.94 19.73
CA ASN A 249 -10.77 6.05 19.77
C ASN A 249 -10.51 6.70 18.39
N VAL A 250 -11.48 6.65 17.49
CA VAL A 250 -11.43 7.42 16.25
C VAL A 250 -11.73 8.89 16.59
N GLU A 251 -10.80 9.75 16.17
CA GLU A 251 -10.89 11.19 16.30
C GLU A 251 -11.16 11.84 14.95
N LEU A 252 -11.90 12.95 14.93
CA LEU A 252 -12.04 13.76 13.73
C LEU A 252 -10.96 14.84 13.72
N ARG A 253 -10.02 14.72 12.79
CA ARG A 253 -8.84 15.59 12.67
C ARG A 253 -8.74 16.25 11.29
N PRO A 254 -9.70 17.12 10.92
CA PRO A 254 -9.64 17.83 9.65
C PRO A 254 -8.41 18.73 9.51
N ASP A 255 -7.93 19.27 10.64
CA ASP A 255 -6.70 20.04 10.73
C ASP A 255 -5.47 19.23 10.29
N LEU A 256 -5.39 18.00 10.75
CA LEU A 256 -4.28 17.09 10.44
C LEU A 256 -4.39 16.52 9.03
N ALA A 257 -5.59 16.21 8.56
CA ALA A 257 -5.82 15.78 7.18
C ALA A 257 -5.33 16.83 6.18
N GLU A 258 -5.57 18.13 6.47
CA GLU A 258 -5.07 19.23 5.64
C GLU A 258 -3.54 19.36 5.72
N GLN A 259 -2.93 19.25 6.91
CA GLN A 259 -1.48 19.23 7.05
C GLN A 259 -0.84 18.09 6.24
N TYR A 260 -1.44 16.90 6.27
CA TYR A 260 -0.99 15.75 5.48
C TYR A 260 -1.12 16.00 3.97
N ARG A 261 -2.21 16.61 3.53
CA ARG A 261 -2.41 16.99 2.13
C ARG A 261 -1.34 17.97 1.65
N GLU A 262 -1.05 18.99 2.44
CA GLU A 262 0.00 19.97 2.13
C GLU A 262 1.39 19.33 2.10
N PHE A 263 1.69 18.48 3.08
CA PHE A 263 2.94 17.74 3.13
C PHE A 263 3.09 16.83 1.91
N ALA A 264 2.06 16.05 1.56
CA ALA A 264 2.05 15.17 0.40
C ALA A 264 2.24 15.95 -0.91
N THR A 265 1.67 17.16 -1.02
CA THR A 265 1.87 18.03 -2.17
C THR A 265 3.34 18.44 -2.31
N ARG A 266 4.01 18.79 -1.21
CA ARG A 266 5.45 19.11 -1.21
C ARG A 266 6.31 17.89 -1.54
N ALA A 267 6.02 16.76 -0.89
CA ALA A 267 6.72 15.50 -1.13
C ALA A 267 6.58 15.05 -2.59
N GLY A 268 5.38 15.11 -3.16
CA GLY A 268 5.15 14.77 -4.56
C GLY A 268 5.99 15.60 -5.53
N ARG A 269 6.19 16.90 -5.26
CA ARG A 269 7.10 17.74 -6.08
C ARG A 269 8.55 17.26 -5.98
N MET A 270 8.99 16.82 -4.81
CA MET A 270 10.35 16.27 -4.62
C MET A 270 10.51 14.92 -5.34
N PHE A 271 9.42 14.18 -5.50
CA PHE A 271 9.42 12.86 -6.15
C PHE A 271 9.14 12.93 -7.66
N ALA A 272 8.96 14.12 -8.23
CA ALA A 272 8.57 14.28 -9.65
C ALA A 272 9.50 13.58 -10.64
N HIS A 273 10.76 13.37 -10.28
CA HIS A 273 11.77 12.70 -11.12
C HIS A 273 11.96 11.21 -10.78
N CYS A 274 11.19 10.67 -9.83
CA CYS A 274 11.39 9.29 -9.34
C CYS A 274 10.61 8.25 -10.14
N GLY A 275 9.75 8.67 -11.08
CA GLY A 275 8.96 7.76 -11.90
C GLY A 275 7.76 7.13 -11.18
N TYR A 276 7.43 7.56 -9.98
CA TYR A 276 6.23 7.10 -9.26
C TYR A 276 4.98 7.60 -9.98
N GLY A 277 4.28 6.73 -10.70
CA GLY A 277 3.06 7.10 -11.43
C GLY A 277 1.85 7.24 -10.50
N ALA A 278 1.36 6.13 -9.97
CA ALA A 278 0.30 6.06 -8.98
C ALA A 278 0.75 5.20 -7.80
N TYR A 279 0.69 5.75 -6.59
CA TYR A 279 1.19 5.10 -5.38
C TYR A 279 0.43 5.60 -4.15
N THR A 280 0.60 4.93 -3.03
CA THR A 280 0.16 5.45 -1.73
C THR A 280 1.35 5.95 -0.93
N LEU A 281 1.14 7.06 -0.24
CA LEU A 281 2.08 7.69 0.66
C LEU A 281 1.47 7.63 2.07
N ASP A 282 2.01 6.73 2.88
CA ASP A 282 1.56 6.60 4.26
C ASP A 282 2.30 7.63 5.12
N LEU A 283 1.53 8.47 5.78
CA LEU A 283 1.97 9.58 6.62
C LEU A 283 1.64 9.33 8.09
N CYS A 284 2.37 9.97 8.96
CA CYS A 284 2.16 9.89 10.40
C CYS A 284 2.71 11.14 11.10
N LEU A 285 2.44 11.26 12.41
CA LEU A 285 3.18 12.16 13.26
C LEU A 285 4.28 11.40 14.02
N ILE A 286 5.50 11.93 13.97
CA ILE A 286 6.63 11.54 14.80
C ILE A 286 7.06 12.76 15.60
N LYS A 287 6.98 12.70 16.92
CA LYS A 287 7.29 13.85 17.81
C LYS A 287 6.54 15.14 17.45
N GLY A 288 5.31 14.99 16.89
CA GLY A 288 4.46 16.11 16.48
C GLY A 288 4.75 16.66 15.07
N GLU A 289 5.71 16.11 14.35
CA GLU A 289 6.03 16.49 12.98
C GLU A 289 5.48 15.48 11.96
N VAL A 290 4.94 15.99 10.84
CA VAL A 290 4.46 15.13 9.74
C VAL A 290 5.64 14.41 9.08
N SER A 291 5.54 13.11 8.97
CA SER A 291 6.61 12.23 8.51
C SER A 291 6.07 11.20 7.51
N ILE A 292 6.93 10.76 6.60
CA ILE A 292 6.64 9.60 5.77
C ILE A 292 6.83 8.32 6.59
N MET A 293 5.79 7.50 6.62
CA MET A 293 5.86 6.14 7.16
C MET A 293 6.46 5.19 6.12
N GLU A 294 5.78 5.07 4.98
CA GLU A 294 6.18 4.24 3.84
C GLU A 294 5.48 4.69 2.55
N LEU A 295 5.95 4.17 1.42
CA LEU A 295 5.25 4.20 0.15
C LEU A 295 4.86 2.77 -0.24
N ASN A 296 3.72 2.62 -0.90
CA ASN A 296 3.27 1.33 -1.45
C ASN A 296 2.71 1.54 -2.86
N GLY A 297 2.78 0.50 -3.68
CA GLY A 297 2.09 0.50 -4.97
C GLY A 297 0.59 0.67 -4.77
N LEU A 298 -0.04 1.49 -5.60
CA LEU A 298 -1.47 1.79 -5.48
C LEU A 298 -2.33 0.53 -5.47
N MET A 299 -2.00 -0.41 -6.32
CA MET A 299 -2.81 -1.61 -6.58
C MET A 299 -2.88 -2.57 -5.41
N ASN A 300 -1.83 -2.58 -4.56
CA ASN A 300 -1.71 -3.48 -3.41
C ASN A 300 -2.03 -2.80 -2.08
N SER A 301 -2.57 -1.59 -2.14
CA SER A 301 -2.83 -0.79 -0.94
C SER A 301 -4.26 -0.93 -0.47
N GLY A 302 -4.46 -1.09 0.84
CA GLY A 302 -5.79 -1.02 1.47
C GLY A 302 -6.42 0.35 1.26
N LEU A 303 -7.72 0.38 1.06
CA LEU A 303 -8.46 1.60 0.70
C LEU A 303 -8.94 2.38 1.93
N PHE A 304 -9.18 1.72 3.05
CA PHE A 304 -9.75 2.34 4.25
C PHE A 304 -10.99 3.19 3.93
N ALA A 305 -11.30 4.20 4.70
CA ALA A 305 -12.43 5.11 4.45
C ALA A 305 -12.18 6.09 3.27
N LEU A 306 -11.65 5.61 2.16
CA LEU A 306 -11.29 6.40 0.99
C LEU A 306 -12.53 6.89 0.22
N ASN A 307 -12.45 8.09 -0.37
CA ASN A 307 -13.43 8.54 -1.35
C ASN A 307 -13.14 7.92 -2.73
N MET A 308 -13.91 6.88 -3.05
CA MET A 308 -13.72 6.12 -4.30
C MET A 308 -13.98 6.93 -5.57
N ASN A 309 -14.91 7.88 -5.52
CA ASN A 309 -15.24 8.69 -6.70
C ASN A 309 -14.07 9.60 -7.08
N ASP A 310 -13.40 10.19 -6.09
CA ASP A 310 -12.23 11.03 -6.32
C ASP A 310 -11.06 10.21 -6.90
N LEU A 311 -10.81 9.01 -6.36
CA LEU A 311 -9.75 8.14 -6.86
C LEU A 311 -10.03 7.69 -8.30
N THR A 312 -11.19 7.06 -8.54
CA THR A 312 -11.52 6.48 -9.84
C THR A 312 -11.61 7.52 -10.94
N SER A 313 -12.20 8.68 -10.67
CA SER A 313 -12.27 9.77 -11.65
C SER A 313 -10.89 10.31 -12.02
N THR A 314 -9.99 10.45 -11.05
CA THR A 314 -8.62 10.91 -11.30
C THR A 314 -7.81 9.88 -12.09
N LEU A 315 -7.89 8.60 -11.72
CA LEU A 315 -7.21 7.53 -12.43
C LEU A 315 -7.70 7.39 -13.87
N ARG A 316 -9.01 7.57 -14.10
CA ARG A 316 -9.57 7.57 -15.46
C ARG A 316 -8.87 8.55 -16.40
N VAL A 317 -8.62 9.76 -15.92
CA VAL A 317 -7.99 10.83 -16.73
C VAL A 317 -6.48 10.60 -16.86
N ASN A 318 -5.85 10.05 -15.83
CA ASN A 318 -4.39 9.97 -15.72
C ASN A 318 -3.85 8.54 -15.94
N TRP A 319 -4.68 7.60 -16.38
CA TRP A 319 -4.33 6.19 -16.40
C TRP A 319 -3.01 5.90 -17.12
N LYS A 320 -2.77 6.52 -18.26
CA LYS A 320 -1.52 6.34 -19.02
C LYS A 320 -0.27 6.75 -18.23
N GLN A 321 -0.42 7.73 -17.34
CA GLN A 321 0.68 8.16 -16.45
C GLN A 321 0.91 7.18 -15.29
N CYS A 322 -0.05 6.29 -15.03
CA CYS A 322 0.03 5.31 -13.97
C CYS A 322 0.57 3.96 -14.44
N LEU A 323 0.69 3.76 -15.76
CA LEU A 323 1.27 2.56 -16.35
C LEU A 323 2.80 2.68 -16.44
N PRO A 324 3.54 1.58 -16.23
CA PRO A 324 4.97 1.58 -16.50
C PRO A 324 5.23 1.85 -17.99
N PRO A 325 6.35 2.51 -18.32
CA PRO A 325 6.68 2.87 -19.72
C PRO A 325 6.65 1.70 -20.70
N VAL A 326 7.07 0.53 -20.24
CA VAL A 326 7.08 -0.73 -21.03
C VAL A 326 5.71 -1.11 -21.61
N LEU A 327 4.63 -0.61 -21.00
CA LEU A 327 3.26 -0.94 -21.40
C LEU A 327 2.61 0.10 -22.29
N LEU A 328 3.31 1.20 -22.52
CA LEU A 328 2.87 2.24 -23.44
C LEU A 328 3.33 1.97 -24.88
N GLU A 329 4.28 1.07 -25.07
CA GLU A 329 4.70 0.64 -26.41
C GLU A 329 3.74 -0.46 -26.92
N PRO A 330 3.15 -0.28 -28.11
CA PRO A 330 2.40 -1.37 -28.73
C PRO A 330 3.36 -2.54 -28.96
N ALA A 331 2.96 -3.73 -28.56
CA ALA A 331 3.67 -4.94 -28.93
C ALA A 331 3.74 -4.97 -30.46
N ILE A 332 4.97 -4.83 -31.01
CA ILE A 332 5.29 -4.94 -32.41
C ILE A 332 5.09 -6.39 -32.87
#